data_5059d7209da21d507ad0e774e4f38d2f
#
_entry.id   5059d7209da21d507ad0e774e4f38d2f
#
_cell.length_a   1.000
_cell.length_b   1.000
_cell.length_c   1.000
_cell.angle_alpha   90.00
_cell.angle_beta   90.00
_cell.angle_gamma   90.00
#
_symmetry.space_group_name_H-M   'P 1'
#
loop_
_entity.id
_entity.type
_entity.pdbx_description
1 polymer ?
#
loop_
_entity_poly.entity_id
_entity_poly.type
_entity_poly.pdbx_seq_one_letter_code
_entity_poly.pdbx_strand_id
1 'polypeptide(L)'
;MSEIKTCVSLYSLQDEYLNHRMDLKDIMHFVKDNGVQGVEILPDQMLKGAPDISDETVAKWHELLKETGLTPVIADVFLNTNLYKNRTLTKRECIDLLIKEIIQANKLGIHLIRLVSMVPYWVIEPLLPYCEKYDVTIAIEVHAAMAFDIPETKAFIDEVKRLNSKYAGIVIDTGIFCRKFPRVVREYETFNGTSPQVFDYIDTLFEKGTDLHRVLRENNFQYPPELEAAIQSEHDRMFVPLCDGYENLDFSVLDEYMPYIKHFHFKLFEMTPEGPEYSMDYKGLLQYLHDHDYDGYVSTEYEGNRFTLPGHKMKEKEQVAAQQAYIRKCLKEIQG
;
A
#
# COMPACT_ATOMS: atom_id res chain seq x y z
N MET A 1 3.23 -26.46 5.67
CA MET A 1 3.22 -25.71 4.40
C MET A 1 2.76 -24.31 4.75
N SER A 2 3.48 -23.31 4.28
CA SER A 2 3.13 -21.90 4.44
C SER A 2 1.77 -21.62 3.80
N GLU A 3 0.88 -20.91 4.48
CA GLU A 3 -0.45 -20.53 3.98
C GLU A 3 -0.52 -19.03 3.80
N ILE A 4 -0.53 -18.57 2.55
CA ILE A 4 -0.78 -17.16 2.22
C ILE A 4 -2.28 -16.88 2.42
N LYS A 5 -2.60 -15.86 3.21
CA LYS A 5 -3.97 -15.47 3.57
C LYS A 5 -4.39 -14.18 2.88
N THR A 6 -5.69 -14.04 2.65
CA THR A 6 -6.23 -12.84 2.01
C THR A 6 -6.65 -11.80 3.04
N CYS A 7 -6.42 -10.53 2.69
CA CYS A 7 -6.79 -9.36 3.47
C CYS A 7 -7.35 -8.27 2.55
N VAL A 8 -8.10 -7.33 3.08
CA VAL A 8 -8.52 -6.10 2.38
C VAL A 8 -8.16 -4.90 3.24
N SER A 9 -7.39 -3.98 2.67
CA SER A 9 -7.26 -2.64 3.24
C SER A 9 -8.56 -1.88 3.01
N LEU A 10 -9.14 -1.36 4.09
CA LEU A 10 -10.38 -0.60 4.04
C LEU A 10 -10.22 0.73 3.29
N TYR A 11 -8.98 1.16 3.03
CA TYR A 11 -8.68 2.21 2.07
C TYR A 11 -9.33 1.94 0.70
N SER A 12 -9.39 0.68 0.28
CA SER A 12 -10.00 0.24 -0.98
C SER A 12 -11.50 0.54 -1.11
N LEU A 13 -12.16 0.89 0.00
CA LEU A 13 -13.60 1.20 0.08
C LEU A 13 -13.83 2.60 0.69
N GLN A 14 -12.79 3.45 0.64
CA GLN A 14 -12.80 4.77 1.25
C GLN A 14 -13.85 5.70 0.66
N ASP A 15 -14.09 5.65 -0.66
CA ASP A 15 -15.11 6.47 -1.31
C ASP A 15 -16.54 6.05 -0.90
N GLU A 16 -16.78 4.74 -0.73
CA GLU A 16 -18.05 4.24 -0.16
C GLU A 16 -18.27 4.76 1.26
N TYR A 17 -17.20 4.76 2.08
CA TYR A 17 -17.25 5.20 3.48
C TYR A 17 -17.43 6.72 3.59
N LEU A 18 -16.60 7.50 2.94
CA LEU A 18 -16.59 8.97 3.06
C LEU A 18 -17.85 9.63 2.46
N ASN A 19 -18.47 8.98 1.48
CA ASN A 19 -19.75 9.44 0.92
C ASN A 19 -20.97 8.84 1.64
N HIS A 20 -20.79 8.19 2.78
CA HIS A 20 -21.85 7.61 3.60
C HIS A 20 -22.75 6.61 2.86
N ARG A 21 -22.21 5.93 1.84
CA ARG A 21 -22.91 4.84 1.16
C ARG A 21 -22.79 3.51 1.89
N MET A 22 -21.70 3.36 2.64
CA MET A 22 -21.46 2.24 3.56
C MET A 22 -20.88 2.78 4.87
N ASP A 23 -21.32 2.26 5.99
CA ASP A 23 -20.64 2.47 7.26
C ASP A 23 -19.58 1.37 7.51
N LEU A 24 -18.84 1.46 8.62
CA LEU A 24 -17.79 0.49 8.93
C LEU A 24 -18.35 -0.94 9.05
N LYS A 25 -19.57 -1.08 9.57
CA LYS A 25 -20.23 -2.39 9.70
C LYS A 25 -20.55 -2.96 8.31
N ASP A 26 -21.11 -2.17 7.42
CA ASP A 26 -21.44 -2.58 6.05
C ASP A 26 -20.17 -3.03 5.31
N ILE A 27 -19.08 -2.28 5.47
CA ILE A 27 -17.79 -2.59 4.85
C ILE A 27 -17.22 -3.92 5.38
N MET A 28 -17.23 -4.13 6.70
CA MET A 28 -16.74 -5.36 7.31
C MET A 28 -17.54 -6.58 6.86
N HIS A 29 -18.86 -6.45 6.73
CA HIS A 29 -19.69 -7.52 6.16
C HIS A 29 -19.40 -7.77 4.70
N PHE A 30 -19.23 -6.71 3.89
CA PHE A 30 -18.84 -6.86 2.48
C PHE A 30 -17.52 -7.61 2.34
N VAL A 31 -16.50 -7.28 3.15
CA VAL A 31 -15.19 -7.97 3.14
C VAL A 31 -15.36 -9.45 3.48
N LYS A 32 -16.09 -9.76 4.57
CA LYS A 32 -16.40 -11.15 4.97
C LYS A 32 -17.14 -11.93 3.88
N ASP A 33 -18.20 -11.34 3.30
CA ASP A 33 -19.07 -11.99 2.32
C ASP A 33 -18.33 -12.30 1.01
N ASN A 34 -17.22 -11.60 0.75
CA ASN A 34 -16.28 -11.92 -0.32
C ASN A 34 -15.24 -12.98 0.07
N GLY A 35 -15.40 -13.67 1.22
CA GLY A 35 -14.55 -14.79 1.63
C GLY A 35 -13.12 -14.40 2.03
N VAL A 36 -12.93 -13.16 2.47
CA VAL A 36 -11.64 -12.62 2.94
C VAL A 36 -11.42 -13.03 4.40
N GLN A 37 -10.15 -13.24 4.78
CA GLN A 37 -9.80 -13.72 6.12
C GLN A 37 -9.38 -12.57 7.06
N GLY A 38 -8.77 -11.51 6.52
CA GLY A 38 -8.24 -10.40 7.31
C GLY A 38 -8.72 -9.03 6.86
N VAL A 39 -8.52 -8.05 7.73
CA VAL A 39 -8.85 -6.65 7.45
C VAL A 39 -7.72 -5.73 7.93
N GLU A 40 -7.47 -4.72 7.14
CA GLU A 40 -6.57 -3.61 7.42
C GLU A 40 -7.38 -2.33 7.57
N ILE A 41 -7.12 -1.55 8.62
CA ILE A 41 -7.93 -0.38 8.96
C ILE A 41 -7.09 0.90 8.98
N LEU A 42 -7.73 2.03 8.63
CA LEU A 42 -7.23 3.40 8.83
C LEU A 42 -7.90 3.99 10.10
N PRO A 43 -7.30 3.84 11.28
CA PRO A 43 -7.98 4.23 12.52
C PRO A 43 -8.34 5.71 12.57
N ASP A 44 -7.47 6.59 12.07
CA ASP A 44 -7.67 8.05 12.05
C ASP A 44 -8.89 8.48 11.22
N GLN A 45 -9.29 7.68 10.22
CA GLN A 45 -10.42 7.97 9.34
C GLN A 45 -11.71 7.25 9.77
N MET A 46 -11.59 6.05 10.36
CA MET A 46 -12.73 5.16 10.57
C MET A 46 -13.11 4.98 12.03
N LEU A 47 -12.23 5.33 12.98
CA LEU A 47 -12.51 5.18 14.41
C LEU A 47 -12.52 6.54 15.12
N LYS A 48 -13.67 6.89 15.68
CA LYS A 48 -13.83 8.16 16.40
C LYS A 48 -12.84 8.28 17.56
N GLY A 49 -12.04 9.33 17.52
CA GLY A 49 -11.12 9.71 18.59
C GLY A 49 -9.71 9.17 18.45
N ALA A 50 -9.38 8.44 17.36
CA ALA A 50 -8.01 7.98 17.11
C ALA A 50 -6.98 9.12 17.18
N PRO A 51 -5.79 8.86 17.76
CA PRO A 51 -5.34 7.61 18.39
C PRO A 51 -5.79 7.42 19.86
N ASP A 52 -6.50 8.35 20.44
CA ASP A 52 -6.99 8.30 21.84
C ASP A 52 -8.44 7.77 21.88
N ILE A 53 -8.64 6.56 21.32
CA ILE A 53 -9.98 5.95 21.21
C ILE A 53 -10.57 5.57 22.57
N SER A 54 -11.92 5.74 22.70
CA SER A 54 -12.65 5.35 23.90
C SER A 54 -12.83 3.85 24.03
N ASP A 55 -13.05 3.36 25.27
CA ASP A 55 -13.35 1.94 25.51
C ASP A 55 -14.63 1.50 24.79
N GLU A 56 -15.60 2.41 24.58
CA GLU A 56 -16.81 2.15 23.79
C GLU A 56 -16.46 1.89 22.31
N THR A 57 -15.56 2.69 21.72
CA THR A 57 -15.09 2.49 20.36
C THR A 57 -14.37 1.15 20.20
N VAL A 58 -13.50 0.81 21.17
CA VAL A 58 -12.80 -0.48 21.23
C VAL A 58 -13.79 -1.64 21.30
N ALA A 59 -14.80 -1.54 22.19
CA ALA A 59 -15.80 -2.59 22.36
C ALA A 59 -16.60 -2.82 21.06
N LYS A 60 -17.04 -1.75 20.38
CA LYS A 60 -17.75 -1.85 19.09
C LYS A 60 -16.89 -2.50 18.01
N TRP A 61 -15.59 -2.18 17.95
CA TRP A 61 -14.66 -2.80 17.03
C TRP A 61 -14.55 -4.31 17.27
N HIS A 62 -14.36 -4.75 18.52
CA HIS A 62 -14.28 -6.17 18.85
C HIS A 62 -15.60 -6.91 18.62
N GLU A 63 -16.74 -6.24 18.81
CA GLU A 63 -18.05 -6.81 18.47
C GLU A 63 -18.17 -7.06 16.96
N LEU A 64 -17.75 -6.11 16.12
CA LEU A 64 -17.71 -6.28 14.66
C LEU A 64 -16.78 -7.42 14.23
N LEU A 65 -15.60 -7.51 14.82
CA LEU A 65 -14.68 -8.63 14.53
C LEU A 65 -15.30 -9.98 14.91
N LYS A 66 -15.98 -10.05 16.06
CA LYS A 66 -16.69 -11.26 16.48
C LYS A 66 -17.87 -11.60 15.56
N GLU A 67 -18.62 -10.61 15.10
CA GLU A 67 -19.76 -10.77 14.20
C GLU A 67 -19.31 -11.27 12.83
N THR A 68 -18.20 -10.72 12.31
CA THR A 68 -17.71 -11.04 10.97
C THR A 68 -16.75 -12.23 10.94
N GLY A 69 -16.03 -12.51 12.02
CA GLY A 69 -14.97 -13.50 12.07
C GLY A 69 -13.68 -13.06 11.36
N LEU A 70 -13.56 -11.78 10.98
CA LEU A 70 -12.35 -11.24 10.36
C LEU A 70 -11.22 -11.10 11.37
N THR A 71 -9.99 -11.33 10.92
CA THR A 71 -8.78 -11.06 11.70
C THR A 71 -8.35 -9.61 11.48
N PRO A 72 -8.14 -8.81 12.55
CA PRO A 72 -7.55 -7.48 12.43
C PRO A 72 -6.04 -7.64 12.18
N VAL A 73 -5.59 -7.36 10.94
CA VAL A 73 -4.22 -7.68 10.53
C VAL A 73 -3.28 -6.52 10.76
N ILE A 74 -3.66 -5.33 10.27
CA ILE A 74 -2.76 -4.18 10.19
C ILE A 74 -3.53 -2.87 10.37
N ALA A 75 -2.89 -1.87 10.97
CA ALA A 75 -3.37 -0.50 11.03
C ALA A 75 -2.45 0.42 10.21
N ASP A 76 -3.06 1.23 9.37
CA ASP A 76 -2.36 2.30 8.64
C ASP A 76 -2.21 3.52 9.52
N VAL A 77 -0.98 4.01 9.65
CA VAL A 77 -0.64 5.15 10.49
C VAL A 77 0.15 6.19 9.71
N PHE A 78 -0.38 7.40 9.68
CA PHE A 78 0.25 8.56 9.09
C PHE A 78 0.97 9.37 10.16
N LEU A 79 2.26 9.60 10.00
CA LEU A 79 2.98 10.55 10.84
C LEU A 79 2.81 11.98 10.27
N ASN A 80 1.71 12.63 10.62
CA ASN A 80 1.47 14.01 10.21
C ASN A 80 2.26 14.97 11.11
N THR A 81 3.39 15.48 10.63
CA THR A 81 4.23 16.43 11.35
C THR A 81 3.71 17.86 11.35
N ASN A 82 2.68 18.16 10.54
CA ASN A 82 2.10 19.49 10.35
C ASN A 82 0.76 19.67 11.07
N LEU A 83 0.60 19.09 12.26
CA LEU A 83 -0.63 19.24 13.07
C LEU A 83 -0.90 20.68 13.52
N TYR A 84 0.14 21.50 13.60
CA TYR A 84 0.02 22.91 14.01
C TYR A 84 0.27 23.86 12.82
N LYS A 85 -0.53 24.91 12.72
CA LYS A 85 -0.54 25.82 11.58
C LYS A 85 0.81 26.51 11.30
N ASN A 86 1.63 26.72 12.31
CA ASN A 86 2.83 27.58 12.26
C ASN A 86 4.12 26.88 12.72
N ARG A 87 4.09 25.59 12.93
CA ARG A 87 5.27 24.78 13.25
C ARG A 87 5.07 23.32 12.91
N THR A 88 6.16 22.59 12.73
CA THR A 88 6.18 21.14 12.66
C THR A 88 6.31 20.52 14.05
N LEU A 89 5.99 19.26 14.19
CA LEU A 89 6.24 18.47 15.40
C LEU A 89 7.74 18.33 15.65
N THR A 90 8.12 18.39 16.90
CA THR A 90 9.47 17.99 17.33
C THR A 90 9.63 16.47 17.25
N LYS A 91 10.87 15.97 17.22
CA LYS A 91 11.14 14.52 17.27
C LYS A 91 10.45 13.84 18.45
N ARG A 92 10.43 14.48 19.61
CA ARG A 92 9.77 13.94 20.81
C ARG A 92 8.26 13.82 20.61
N GLU A 93 7.62 14.83 20.07
CA GLU A 93 6.17 14.80 19.78
C GLU A 93 5.83 13.74 18.74
N CYS A 94 6.66 13.52 17.71
CA CYS A 94 6.49 12.42 16.75
C CYS A 94 6.52 11.05 17.44
N ILE A 95 7.50 10.83 18.33
CA ILE A 95 7.62 9.59 19.10
C ILE A 95 6.39 9.40 20.01
N ASP A 96 6.00 10.44 20.75
CA ASP A 96 4.84 10.38 21.66
C ASP A 96 3.54 10.08 20.89
N LEU A 97 3.38 10.60 19.68
CA LEU A 97 2.25 10.29 18.80
C LEU A 97 2.27 8.82 18.39
N LEU A 98 3.40 8.33 17.88
CA LEU A 98 3.52 6.93 17.44
C LEU A 98 3.38 5.94 18.61
N ILE A 99 3.77 6.28 19.82
CA ILE A 99 3.49 5.48 21.02
C ILE A 99 1.98 5.32 21.23
N LYS A 100 1.20 6.39 21.03
CA LYS A 100 -0.27 6.30 21.14
C LYS A 100 -0.87 5.37 20.08
N GLU A 101 -0.34 5.42 18.85
CA GLU A 101 -0.75 4.52 17.77
C GLU A 101 -0.45 3.06 18.11
N ILE A 102 0.73 2.77 18.68
CA ILE A 102 1.08 1.42 19.16
C ILE A 102 0.11 0.94 20.24
N ILE A 103 -0.23 1.79 21.20
CA ILE A 103 -1.18 1.47 22.26
C ILE A 103 -2.58 1.24 21.67
N GLN A 104 -2.99 2.08 20.73
CA GLN A 104 -4.27 1.94 20.04
C GLN A 104 -4.35 0.61 19.27
N ALA A 105 -3.32 0.29 18.48
CA ALA A 105 -3.26 -0.96 17.73
C ALA A 105 -3.40 -2.18 18.65
N ASN A 106 -2.67 -2.20 19.78
CA ASN A 106 -2.81 -3.26 20.78
C ASN A 106 -4.24 -3.36 21.34
N LYS A 107 -4.91 -2.24 21.67
CA LYS A 107 -6.31 -2.24 22.14
C LYS A 107 -7.26 -2.80 21.09
N LEU A 108 -6.99 -2.60 19.81
CA LEU A 108 -7.77 -3.10 18.68
C LEU A 108 -7.46 -4.57 18.34
N GLY A 109 -6.49 -5.20 19.01
CA GLY A 109 -6.02 -6.55 18.70
C GLY A 109 -5.19 -6.63 17.42
N ILE A 110 -4.60 -5.52 17.00
CA ILE A 110 -3.74 -5.41 15.82
C ILE A 110 -2.27 -5.49 16.24
N HIS A 111 -1.51 -6.35 15.59
CA HIS A 111 -0.10 -6.59 15.91
C HIS A 111 0.89 -6.04 14.89
N LEU A 112 0.41 -5.35 13.87
CA LEU A 112 1.23 -4.72 12.84
C LEU A 112 0.71 -3.32 12.52
N ILE A 113 1.60 -2.34 12.51
CA ILE A 113 1.34 -0.99 12.02
C ILE A 113 2.12 -0.78 10.73
N ARG A 114 1.43 -0.40 9.66
CA ARG A 114 2.05 0.18 8.48
C ARG A 114 2.28 1.67 8.73
N LEU A 115 3.54 2.06 8.75
CA LEU A 115 3.93 3.46 8.69
C LEU A 115 3.88 3.89 7.23
N VAL A 116 2.90 4.71 6.90
CA VAL A 116 2.76 5.24 5.55
C VAL A 116 3.96 6.13 5.25
N SER A 117 4.50 6.01 4.08
CA SER A 117 5.78 6.51 3.54
C SER A 117 6.36 7.79 4.17
N MET A 118 7.66 7.98 4.02
CA MET A 118 8.44 9.12 4.51
C MET A 118 8.55 9.24 6.04
N VAL A 119 8.19 8.22 6.80
CA VAL A 119 8.47 8.18 8.23
C VAL A 119 9.97 7.99 8.43
N PRO A 120 10.65 8.87 9.16
CA PRO A 120 12.10 8.84 9.25
C PRO A 120 12.61 7.70 10.14
N TYR A 121 13.73 7.09 9.77
CA TYR A 121 14.34 5.93 10.43
C TYR A 121 14.59 6.11 11.94
N TRP A 122 14.86 7.33 12.40
CA TRP A 122 15.16 7.62 13.82
C TRP A 122 13.99 7.38 14.76
N VAL A 123 12.78 7.10 14.26
CA VAL A 123 11.64 6.72 15.10
C VAL A 123 11.75 5.27 15.61
N ILE A 124 12.46 4.38 14.90
CA ILE A 124 12.46 2.94 15.16
C ILE A 124 12.99 2.63 16.56
N GLU A 125 14.25 2.97 16.82
CA GLU A 125 14.91 2.59 18.08
C GLU A 125 14.16 3.08 19.34
N PRO A 126 13.68 4.34 19.42
CA PRO A 126 12.89 4.80 20.57
C PRO A 126 11.53 4.10 20.73
N LEU A 127 10.95 3.57 19.66
CA LEU A 127 9.65 2.90 19.70
C LEU A 127 9.74 1.42 20.09
N LEU A 128 10.88 0.75 19.86
CA LEU A 128 11.03 -0.69 20.12
C LEU A 128 10.62 -1.12 21.53
N PRO A 129 10.94 -0.42 22.63
CA PRO A 129 10.48 -0.82 23.96
C PRO A 129 8.95 -0.84 24.11
N TYR A 130 8.26 0.03 23.36
CA TYR A 130 6.79 0.06 23.33
C TYR A 130 6.23 -1.02 22.41
N CYS A 131 6.86 -1.24 21.27
CA CYS A 131 6.52 -2.33 20.36
C CYS A 131 6.60 -3.69 21.08
N GLU A 132 7.68 -3.93 21.82
CA GLU A 132 7.85 -5.14 22.63
C GLU A 132 6.82 -5.24 23.75
N LYS A 133 6.59 -4.15 24.49
CA LYS A 133 5.64 -4.11 25.60
C LYS A 133 4.21 -4.42 25.17
N TYR A 134 3.80 -3.92 24.02
CA TYR A 134 2.44 -4.03 23.50
C TYR A 134 2.28 -5.10 22.41
N ASP A 135 3.36 -5.84 22.08
CA ASP A 135 3.40 -6.84 21.02
C ASP A 135 2.87 -6.32 19.68
N VAL A 136 3.38 -5.15 19.26
CA VAL A 136 3.01 -4.49 18.01
C VAL A 136 4.27 -4.22 17.18
N THR A 137 4.31 -4.72 15.97
CA THR A 137 5.38 -4.47 14.99
C THR A 137 5.12 -3.17 14.25
N ILE A 138 6.16 -2.40 13.97
CA ILE A 138 6.13 -1.25 13.07
C ILE A 138 6.84 -1.59 11.77
N ALA A 139 6.26 -1.24 10.64
CA ALA A 139 6.86 -1.48 9.33
C ALA A 139 6.62 -0.29 8.40
N ILE A 140 7.66 0.13 7.67
CA ILE A 140 7.50 1.17 6.64
C ILE A 140 7.01 0.54 5.34
N GLU A 141 6.17 1.25 4.63
CA GLU A 141 5.79 0.85 3.29
C GLU A 141 6.88 1.20 2.27
N VAL A 142 7.24 0.20 1.46
CA VAL A 142 8.07 0.33 0.27
C VAL A 142 7.14 0.28 -0.94
N HIS A 143 6.96 1.42 -1.59
CA HIS A 143 6.07 1.58 -2.74
C HIS A 143 6.78 2.31 -3.88
N ALA A 144 6.16 2.40 -5.04
CA ALA A 144 6.70 3.16 -6.15
C ALA A 144 6.95 4.64 -5.75
N ALA A 145 7.99 5.24 -6.31
CA ALA A 145 8.59 6.51 -5.89
C ALA A 145 9.29 6.50 -4.51
N MET A 146 9.02 5.51 -3.66
CA MET A 146 9.69 5.27 -2.36
C MET A 146 10.25 3.85 -2.29
N ALA A 147 10.75 3.33 -3.43
CA ALA A 147 11.33 2.00 -3.56
C ALA A 147 12.68 1.87 -2.83
N PHE A 148 13.28 0.69 -2.92
CA PHE A 148 14.45 0.30 -2.12
C PHE A 148 15.69 1.19 -2.29
N ASP A 149 15.86 1.84 -3.44
CA ASP A 149 17.00 2.70 -3.77
C ASP A 149 16.83 4.17 -3.34
N ILE A 150 15.65 4.55 -2.83
CA ILE A 150 15.41 5.89 -2.30
C ILE A 150 16.14 6.08 -0.97
N PRO A 151 16.88 7.18 -0.76
CA PRO A 151 17.72 7.37 0.43
C PRO A 151 16.98 7.24 1.75
N GLU A 152 15.75 7.77 1.84
CA GLU A 152 14.92 7.71 3.05
C GLU A 152 14.47 6.29 3.35
N THR A 153 13.99 5.56 2.33
CA THR A 153 13.59 4.15 2.43
C THR A 153 14.80 3.28 2.80
N LYS A 154 15.93 3.49 2.11
CA LYS A 154 17.18 2.78 2.42
C LYS A 154 17.61 3.03 3.85
N ALA A 155 17.61 4.27 4.34
CA ALA A 155 17.99 4.60 5.72
C ALA A 155 17.09 3.89 6.75
N PHE A 156 15.80 3.77 6.47
CA PHE A 156 14.87 3.04 7.34
C PHE A 156 15.19 1.54 7.33
N ILE A 157 15.39 0.94 6.17
CA ILE A 157 15.72 -0.49 6.03
C ILE A 157 17.08 -0.80 6.68
N ASP A 158 18.08 0.04 6.47
CA ASP A 158 19.40 -0.11 7.11
C ASP A 158 19.29 -0.10 8.64
N GLU A 159 18.41 0.74 9.20
CA GLU A 159 18.15 0.79 10.64
C GLU A 159 17.39 -0.46 11.12
N VAL A 160 16.41 -0.95 10.36
CA VAL A 160 15.74 -2.25 10.65
C VAL A 160 16.76 -3.38 10.71
N LYS A 161 17.66 -3.44 9.73
CA LYS A 161 18.76 -4.45 9.68
C LYS A 161 19.71 -4.30 10.85
N ARG A 162 20.11 -3.07 11.19
CA ARG A 162 21.03 -2.77 12.31
C ARG A 162 20.46 -3.22 13.65
N LEU A 163 19.18 -2.91 13.90
CA LEU A 163 18.52 -3.23 15.16
C LEU A 163 18.12 -4.71 15.27
N ASN A 164 17.92 -5.38 14.14
CA ASN A 164 17.56 -6.79 14.03
C ASN A 164 16.44 -7.22 15.00
N SER A 165 15.42 -6.38 15.14
CA SER A 165 14.27 -6.62 15.99
C SER A 165 13.13 -7.25 15.22
N LYS A 166 12.45 -8.24 15.80
CA LYS A 166 11.23 -8.81 15.23
C LYS A 166 10.08 -7.78 15.13
N TYR A 167 10.17 -6.70 15.88
CA TYR A 167 9.17 -5.65 15.96
C TYR A 167 9.42 -4.49 14.99
N ALA A 168 10.36 -4.62 14.07
CA ALA A 168 10.58 -3.67 12.99
C ALA A 168 10.66 -4.39 11.65
N GLY A 169 10.13 -3.79 10.59
CA GLY A 169 10.15 -4.41 9.27
C GLY A 169 9.68 -3.49 8.15
N ILE A 170 9.26 -4.10 7.05
CA ILE A 170 8.76 -3.41 5.86
C ILE A 170 7.45 -4.05 5.37
N VAL A 171 6.63 -3.24 4.73
CA VAL A 171 5.45 -3.65 3.94
C VAL A 171 5.76 -3.38 2.48
N ILE A 172 5.46 -4.31 1.60
CA ILE A 172 5.71 -4.17 0.17
C ILE A 172 4.41 -3.85 -0.56
N ASP A 173 4.37 -2.71 -1.23
CA ASP A 173 3.33 -2.38 -2.19
C ASP A 173 3.72 -2.91 -3.57
N THR A 174 2.87 -3.74 -4.15
CA THR A 174 3.13 -4.41 -5.43
C THR A 174 3.11 -3.49 -6.65
N GLY A 175 2.76 -2.22 -6.50
CA GLY A 175 2.90 -1.19 -7.54
C GLY A 175 4.33 -1.03 -8.05
N ILE A 176 5.33 -1.47 -7.27
CA ILE A 176 6.73 -1.55 -7.73
C ILE A 176 7.01 -2.67 -8.75
N PHE A 177 6.04 -3.58 -8.98
CA PHE A 177 6.16 -4.75 -9.86
C PHE A 177 5.23 -4.67 -11.07
N CYS A 178 4.82 -3.49 -11.51
CA CYS A 178 4.01 -3.34 -12.71
C CYS A 178 4.76 -3.87 -13.94
N ARG A 179 4.06 -4.65 -14.77
CA ARG A 179 4.56 -5.15 -16.06
C ARG A 179 4.10 -4.30 -17.24
N LYS A 180 3.10 -3.45 -17.01
CA LYS A 180 2.55 -2.48 -17.96
C LYS A 180 2.14 -1.24 -17.20
N PHE A 181 2.22 -0.10 -17.87
CA PHE A 181 1.68 1.13 -17.30
C PHE A 181 0.15 1.03 -17.13
N PRO A 182 -0.41 1.40 -15.96
CA PRO A 182 -1.83 1.20 -15.68
C PRO A 182 -2.74 1.93 -16.67
N ARG A 183 -3.68 1.20 -17.27
CA ARG A 183 -4.57 1.74 -18.31
C ARG A 183 -5.48 2.84 -17.79
N VAL A 184 -6.03 2.68 -16.59
CA VAL A 184 -6.91 3.69 -15.97
C VAL A 184 -6.19 5.02 -15.73
N VAL A 185 -4.90 4.98 -15.40
CA VAL A 185 -4.05 6.17 -15.25
C VAL A 185 -3.83 6.84 -16.60
N ARG A 186 -3.49 6.05 -17.62
CA ARG A 186 -3.33 6.55 -18.99
C ARG A 186 -4.60 7.25 -19.48
N GLU A 187 -5.77 6.63 -19.28
CA GLU A 187 -7.05 7.22 -19.70
C GLU A 187 -7.33 8.53 -18.98
N TYR A 188 -7.10 8.56 -17.67
CA TYR A 188 -7.30 9.76 -16.85
C TYR A 188 -6.33 10.89 -17.25
N GLU A 189 -5.06 10.60 -17.41
CA GLU A 189 -4.06 11.60 -17.75
C GLU A 189 -4.18 12.07 -19.22
N THR A 190 -4.62 11.19 -20.13
CA THR A 190 -4.98 11.60 -21.50
C THR A 190 -6.15 12.58 -21.47
N PHE A 191 -7.16 12.34 -20.63
CA PHE A 191 -8.28 13.28 -20.44
C PHE A 191 -7.79 14.64 -19.89
N ASN A 192 -6.79 14.62 -18.99
CA ASN A 192 -6.19 15.84 -18.42
C ASN A 192 -5.23 16.56 -19.38
N GLY A 193 -4.87 15.96 -20.52
CA GLY A 193 -4.07 16.59 -21.56
C GLY A 193 -2.64 16.10 -21.70
N THR A 194 -2.28 14.95 -21.08
CA THR A 194 -0.98 14.32 -21.31
C THR A 194 -0.89 13.82 -22.76
N SER A 195 0.21 14.13 -23.42
CA SER A 195 0.46 13.81 -24.81
C SER A 195 0.68 12.31 -25.03
N PRO A 196 0.14 11.71 -26.11
CA PRO A 196 0.36 10.29 -26.42
C PRO A 196 1.82 9.89 -26.47
N GLN A 197 2.69 10.77 -26.96
CA GLN A 197 4.13 10.54 -27.08
C GLN A 197 4.83 10.25 -25.74
N VAL A 198 4.33 10.85 -24.65
CA VAL A 198 4.83 10.57 -23.28
C VAL A 198 4.50 9.14 -22.90
N PHE A 199 3.28 8.67 -23.18
CA PHE A 199 2.89 7.28 -22.90
C PHE A 199 3.60 6.28 -23.79
N ASP A 200 3.83 6.60 -25.08
CA ASP A 200 4.61 5.77 -25.99
C ASP A 200 6.04 5.60 -25.47
N TYR A 201 6.64 6.67 -24.95
CA TYR A 201 7.94 6.60 -24.28
C TYR A 201 7.90 5.70 -23.03
N ILE A 202 6.91 5.88 -22.15
CA ILE A 202 6.76 5.05 -20.97
C ILE A 202 6.61 3.57 -21.35
N ASP A 203 5.80 3.24 -22.35
CA ASP A 203 5.65 1.85 -22.82
C ASP A 203 6.97 1.25 -23.27
N THR A 204 7.82 2.02 -23.99
CA THR A 204 9.16 1.55 -24.40
C THR A 204 10.07 1.27 -23.20
N LEU A 205 9.88 1.96 -22.06
CA LEU A 205 10.61 1.69 -20.83
C LEU A 205 10.16 0.36 -20.22
N PHE A 206 8.84 0.14 -20.10
CA PHE A 206 8.30 -1.13 -19.59
C PHE A 206 8.72 -2.32 -20.43
N GLU A 207 8.75 -2.20 -21.77
CA GLU A 207 9.25 -3.23 -22.68
C GLU A 207 10.74 -3.56 -22.45
N LYS A 208 11.52 -2.59 -21.99
CA LYS A 208 12.95 -2.74 -21.64
C LYS A 208 13.18 -3.23 -20.21
N GLY A 209 12.12 -3.48 -19.44
CA GLY A 209 12.24 -3.89 -18.04
C GLY A 209 12.70 -2.78 -17.10
N THR A 210 12.38 -1.52 -17.43
CA THR A 210 12.64 -0.34 -16.60
C THR A 210 11.39 0.53 -16.53
N ASP A 211 11.47 1.65 -15.84
CA ASP A 211 10.37 2.57 -15.64
C ASP A 211 10.87 4.03 -15.63
N LEU A 212 9.91 4.97 -15.64
CA LEU A 212 10.21 6.39 -15.71
C LEU A 212 10.92 6.90 -14.45
N HIS A 213 10.55 6.43 -13.28
CA HIS A 213 11.20 6.83 -12.02
C HIS A 213 12.67 6.43 -11.99
N ARG A 214 12.98 5.19 -12.40
CA ARG A 214 14.37 4.72 -12.47
C ARG A 214 15.17 5.55 -13.45
N VAL A 215 14.65 5.80 -14.65
CA VAL A 215 15.31 6.64 -15.66
C VAL A 215 15.57 8.05 -15.14
N LEU A 216 14.61 8.66 -14.46
CA LEU A 216 14.79 10.01 -13.88
C LEU A 216 15.84 10.01 -12.76
N ARG A 217 15.81 9.04 -11.86
CA ARG A 217 16.81 8.92 -10.77
C ARG A 217 18.23 8.72 -11.32
N GLU A 218 18.41 7.80 -12.26
CA GLU A 218 19.71 7.51 -12.90
C GLU A 218 20.27 8.71 -13.66
N ASN A 219 19.40 9.61 -14.16
CA ASN A 219 19.79 10.84 -14.85
C ASN A 219 19.76 12.09 -13.94
N ASN A 220 19.79 11.93 -12.61
CA ASN A 220 19.71 13.04 -11.65
C ASN A 220 18.51 13.97 -11.90
N PHE A 221 17.36 13.40 -12.23
CA PHE A 221 16.12 14.08 -12.60
C PHE A 221 16.21 15.00 -13.82
N GLN A 222 17.24 14.83 -14.64
CA GLN A 222 17.31 15.45 -15.96
C GLN A 222 16.60 14.55 -16.98
N TYR A 223 15.85 15.16 -17.89
CA TYR A 223 15.13 14.40 -18.89
C TYR A 223 16.08 13.91 -19.99
N PRO A 224 16.09 12.60 -20.30
CA PRO A 224 16.80 12.11 -21.47
C PRO A 224 16.29 12.76 -22.76
N PRO A 225 17.10 12.84 -23.82
CA PRO A 225 16.70 13.48 -25.08
C PRO A 225 15.40 12.91 -25.69
N GLU A 226 15.18 11.62 -25.54
CA GLU A 226 13.99 10.92 -26.03
C GLU A 226 12.73 11.33 -25.25
N LEU A 227 12.84 11.49 -23.93
CA LEU A 227 11.75 12.00 -23.09
C LEU A 227 11.48 13.47 -23.38
N GLU A 228 12.53 14.29 -23.50
CA GLU A 228 12.37 15.72 -23.85
C GLU A 228 11.68 15.88 -25.21
N ALA A 229 11.97 15.00 -26.17
CA ALA A 229 11.30 15.00 -27.47
C ALA A 229 9.82 14.54 -27.40
N ALA A 230 9.48 13.72 -26.42
CA ALA A 230 8.10 13.25 -26.20
C ALA A 230 7.20 14.32 -25.55
N ILE A 231 7.77 15.28 -24.83
CA ILE A 231 7.05 16.36 -24.16
C ILE A 231 6.55 17.37 -25.16
N GLN A 232 5.23 17.56 -25.23
CA GLN A 232 4.57 18.49 -26.17
C GLN A 232 3.85 19.64 -25.47
N SER A 233 3.69 19.57 -24.14
CA SER A 233 2.89 20.53 -23.39
C SER A 233 3.47 20.81 -21.99
N GLU A 234 3.00 21.88 -21.36
CA GLU A 234 3.31 22.16 -19.95
C GLU A 234 2.71 21.09 -19.02
N HIS A 235 1.56 20.52 -19.41
CA HIS A 235 0.95 19.44 -18.66
C HIS A 235 1.85 18.19 -18.63
N ASP A 236 2.48 17.85 -19.75
CA ASP A 236 3.46 16.76 -19.79
C ASP A 236 4.62 16.98 -18.82
N ARG A 237 5.13 18.22 -18.73
CA ARG A 237 6.19 18.56 -17.78
C ARG A 237 5.78 18.47 -16.33
N MET A 238 4.48 18.67 -16.04
CA MET A 238 3.93 18.47 -14.69
C MET A 238 3.69 16.99 -14.38
N PHE A 239 3.20 16.22 -15.35
CA PHE A 239 2.88 14.81 -15.18
C PHE A 239 4.13 13.94 -15.00
N VAL A 240 5.15 14.11 -15.82
CA VAL A 240 6.35 13.27 -15.85
C VAL A 240 7.01 13.08 -14.47
N PRO A 241 7.30 14.12 -13.68
CA PRO A 241 7.90 13.95 -12.35
C PRO A 241 6.93 13.41 -11.29
N LEU A 242 5.62 13.46 -11.54
CA LEU A 242 4.57 12.98 -10.65
C LEU A 242 3.99 11.63 -11.06
N CYS A 243 4.54 11.01 -12.13
CA CYS A 243 4.15 9.70 -12.61
C CYS A 243 4.64 8.63 -11.62
N ASP A 244 4.05 8.61 -10.42
CA ASP A 244 4.39 7.70 -9.34
C ASP A 244 3.46 6.47 -9.29
N GLY A 245 3.81 5.51 -8.46
CA GLY A 245 2.99 4.34 -8.22
C GLY A 245 3.21 3.18 -9.20
N TYR A 246 4.12 3.30 -10.19
CA TYR A 246 4.24 2.39 -11.32
C TYR A 246 5.69 2.10 -11.66
N GLU A 247 6.36 1.28 -10.87
CA GLU A 247 7.71 0.83 -11.17
C GLU A 247 7.71 -0.59 -11.74
N ASN A 248 8.77 -0.96 -12.45
CA ASN A 248 8.92 -2.25 -13.12
C ASN A 248 10.14 -3.00 -12.58
N LEU A 249 10.08 -3.38 -11.30
CA LEU A 249 11.11 -4.20 -10.67
C LEU A 249 10.86 -5.70 -10.94
N ASP A 250 11.93 -6.48 -10.88
CA ASP A 250 11.84 -7.94 -10.86
C ASP A 250 11.58 -8.43 -9.42
N PHE A 251 10.83 -9.54 -9.27
CA PHE A 251 10.51 -10.10 -7.95
C PHE A 251 11.76 -10.50 -7.16
N SER A 252 12.85 -10.86 -7.82
CA SER A 252 14.10 -11.25 -7.18
C SER A 252 14.73 -10.14 -6.31
N VAL A 253 14.30 -8.87 -6.47
CA VAL A 253 14.70 -7.82 -5.54
C VAL A 253 14.28 -8.12 -4.10
N LEU A 254 13.22 -8.91 -3.91
CA LEU A 254 12.71 -9.29 -2.59
C LEU A 254 13.62 -10.29 -1.85
N ASP A 255 14.50 -11.04 -2.54
CA ASP A 255 15.35 -12.08 -1.93
C ASP A 255 16.14 -11.54 -0.73
N GLU A 256 16.70 -10.34 -0.86
CA GLU A 256 17.46 -9.68 0.20
C GLU A 256 16.58 -9.25 1.39
N TYR A 257 15.30 -8.97 1.13
CA TYR A 257 14.41 -8.32 2.09
C TYR A 257 13.39 -9.27 2.74
N MET A 258 13.23 -10.49 2.22
CA MET A 258 12.26 -11.47 2.74
C MET A 258 12.26 -11.62 4.28
N PRO A 259 13.40 -11.63 5.00
CA PRO A 259 13.39 -11.74 6.47
C PRO A 259 12.76 -10.54 7.19
N TYR A 260 12.67 -9.39 6.53
CA TYR A 260 12.16 -8.14 7.09
C TYR A 260 10.74 -7.79 6.64
N ILE A 261 10.23 -8.49 5.62
CA ILE A 261 8.88 -8.28 5.10
C ILE A 261 7.86 -8.80 6.09
N LYS A 262 6.89 -7.96 6.44
CA LYS A 262 5.80 -8.26 7.37
C LYS A 262 4.46 -8.39 6.69
N HIS A 263 4.29 -7.75 5.52
CA HIS A 263 3.01 -7.70 4.83
C HIS A 263 3.19 -7.29 3.38
N PHE A 264 2.18 -7.60 2.54
CA PHE A 264 2.09 -7.16 1.16
C PHE A 264 0.79 -6.42 0.89
N HIS A 265 0.90 -5.23 0.28
CA HIS A 265 -0.20 -4.57 -0.40
C HIS A 265 -0.24 -5.01 -1.86
N PHE A 266 -1.30 -5.71 -2.20
CA PHE A 266 -1.59 -6.06 -3.58
C PHE A 266 -2.32 -4.90 -4.24
N LYS A 267 -1.52 -3.97 -4.77
CA LYS A 267 -2.00 -2.77 -5.46
C LYS A 267 -2.99 -3.17 -6.55
N LEU A 268 -4.11 -2.48 -6.63
CA LEU A 268 -5.14 -2.73 -7.62
C LEU A 268 -5.47 -1.43 -8.34
N PHE A 269 -5.20 -1.42 -9.65
CA PHE A 269 -5.66 -0.35 -10.53
C PHE A 269 -6.92 -0.79 -11.29
N GLU A 270 -6.90 -1.96 -11.93
CA GLU A 270 -8.03 -2.45 -12.70
C GLU A 270 -8.00 -3.97 -12.88
N MET A 271 -9.02 -4.66 -12.38
CA MET A 271 -9.31 -6.03 -12.80
C MET A 271 -9.92 -6.02 -14.18
N THR A 272 -9.35 -6.81 -15.09
CA THR A 272 -9.92 -6.97 -16.44
C THR A 272 -11.14 -7.87 -16.43
N PRO A 273 -12.03 -7.79 -17.44
CA PRO A 273 -13.15 -8.73 -17.57
C PRO A 273 -12.73 -10.20 -17.65
N GLU A 274 -11.51 -10.46 -18.12
CA GLU A 274 -10.92 -11.81 -18.24
C GLU A 274 -10.38 -12.35 -16.90
N GLY A 275 -10.26 -11.51 -15.89
CA GLY A 275 -9.94 -11.91 -14.52
C GLY A 275 -8.64 -11.36 -13.93
N PRO A 276 -7.48 -11.29 -14.65
CA PRO A 276 -6.26 -10.75 -14.05
C PRO A 276 -6.30 -9.22 -13.92
N GLU A 277 -5.48 -8.71 -13.02
CA GLU A 277 -5.15 -7.27 -12.96
C GLU A 277 -4.40 -6.89 -14.25
N TYR A 278 -4.68 -5.67 -14.75
CA TYR A 278 -4.15 -5.24 -16.06
C TYR A 278 -2.62 -5.03 -16.04
N SER A 279 -2.10 -4.47 -14.96
CA SER A 279 -0.71 -3.99 -14.90
C SER A 279 0.24 -4.98 -14.23
N MET A 280 -0.25 -5.84 -13.34
CA MET A 280 0.56 -6.67 -12.45
C MET A 280 0.31 -8.18 -12.65
N ASP A 281 1.37 -8.96 -12.47
CA ASP A 281 1.31 -10.43 -12.47
C ASP A 281 1.11 -10.97 -11.05
N TYR A 282 -0.13 -10.94 -10.55
CA TYR A 282 -0.45 -11.48 -9.23
C TYR A 282 -0.16 -12.97 -9.10
N LYS A 283 -0.43 -13.76 -10.16
CA LYS A 283 -0.18 -15.21 -10.09
C LYS A 283 1.30 -15.52 -9.96
N GLY A 284 2.14 -14.83 -10.75
CA GLY A 284 3.60 -14.98 -10.65
C GLY A 284 4.13 -14.56 -9.29
N LEU A 285 3.64 -13.44 -8.74
CA LEU A 285 4.06 -12.97 -7.42
C LEU A 285 3.59 -13.93 -6.31
N LEU A 286 2.35 -14.41 -6.33
CA LEU A 286 1.86 -15.38 -5.35
C LEU A 286 2.65 -16.69 -5.39
N GLN A 287 3.04 -17.17 -6.59
CA GLN A 287 3.92 -18.32 -6.73
C GLN A 287 5.30 -18.04 -6.13
N TYR A 288 5.87 -16.88 -6.43
CA TYR A 288 7.16 -16.47 -5.85
C TYR A 288 7.11 -16.44 -4.32
N LEU A 289 6.08 -15.84 -3.73
CA LEU A 289 5.89 -15.79 -2.28
C LEU A 289 5.73 -17.18 -1.66
N HIS A 290 4.99 -18.07 -2.32
CA HIS A 290 4.84 -19.46 -1.89
C HIS A 290 6.18 -20.22 -1.90
N ASP A 291 6.96 -20.05 -2.97
CA ASP A 291 8.26 -20.70 -3.13
C ASP A 291 9.31 -20.17 -2.13
N HIS A 292 9.08 -19.01 -1.52
CA HIS A 292 9.90 -18.41 -0.46
C HIS A 292 9.29 -18.56 0.94
N ASP A 293 8.36 -19.51 1.12
CA ASP A 293 7.75 -19.84 2.41
C ASP A 293 7.04 -18.67 3.13
N TYR A 294 6.54 -17.67 2.37
CA TYR A 294 5.74 -16.60 2.95
C TYR A 294 4.41 -17.14 3.47
N ASP A 295 4.07 -16.89 4.74
CA ASP A 295 2.88 -17.38 5.43
C ASP A 295 1.97 -16.26 5.98
N GLY A 296 2.19 -15.03 5.50
CA GLY A 296 1.48 -13.84 5.93
C GLY A 296 0.20 -13.56 5.14
N TYR A 297 -0.24 -12.30 5.24
CA TYR A 297 -1.40 -11.78 4.52
C TYR A 297 -0.98 -10.99 3.28
N VAL A 298 -1.84 -11.02 2.26
CA VAL A 298 -1.77 -10.12 1.11
C VAL A 298 -3.06 -9.27 1.09
N SER A 299 -2.91 -7.96 1.24
CA SER A 299 -4.03 -7.01 1.31
C SER A 299 -4.36 -6.43 -0.06
N THR A 300 -5.63 -6.47 -0.46
CA THR A 300 -6.11 -5.61 -1.54
C THR A 300 -5.93 -4.15 -1.15
N GLU A 301 -5.29 -3.37 -2.01
CA GLU A 301 -5.24 -1.91 -1.93
C GLU A 301 -5.67 -1.31 -3.27
N TYR A 302 -6.95 -0.90 -3.36
CA TYR A 302 -7.52 -0.36 -4.59
C TYR A 302 -7.26 1.14 -4.72
N GLU A 303 -6.55 1.52 -5.76
CA GLU A 303 -6.27 2.91 -6.12
C GLU A 303 -6.81 3.35 -7.48
N GLY A 304 -7.43 2.45 -8.23
CA GLY A 304 -8.03 2.79 -9.52
C GLY A 304 -9.15 3.83 -9.41
N ASN A 305 -9.78 3.99 -8.23
CA ASN A 305 -10.78 5.02 -7.95
C ASN A 305 -10.24 6.45 -8.13
N ARG A 306 -8.95 6.69 -7.83
CA ARG A 306 -8.27 8.00 -8.00
C ARG A 306 -8.27 8.47 -9.46
N PHE A 307 -8.40 7.55 -10.41
CA PHE A 307 -8.34 7.78 -11.85
C PHE A 307 -9.72 7.60 -12.52
N THR A 308 -10.79 7.77 -11.77
CA THR A 308 -12.14 7.71 -12.32
C THR A 308 -12.44 9.00 -13.11
N LEU A 309 -12.78 8.85 -14.38
CA LEU A 309 -13.10 9.98 -15.25
C LEU A 309 -14.37 10.71 -14.76
N PRO A 310 -14.44 12.04 -14.95
CA PRO A 310 -15.63 12.82 -14.60
C PRO A 310 -16.91 12.24 -15.21
N GLY A 311 -17.94 12.11 -14.37
CA GLY A 311 -19.24 11.53 -14.78
C GLY A 311 -19.30 9.99 -14.76
N HIS A 312 -18.19 9.31 -14.53
CA HIS A 312 -18.15 7.87 -14.34
C HIS A 312 -18.37 7.50 -12.87
N LYS A 313 -18.91 6.30 -12.63
CA LYS A 313 -19.05 5.77 -11.26
C LYS A 313 -17.77 5.07 -10.83
N MET A 314 -17.36 5.31 -9.60
CA MET A 314 -16.36 4.49 -8.94
C MET A 314 -16.88 3.05 -8.76
N LYS A 315 -15.99 2.07 -8.88
CA LYS A 315 -16.33 0.63 -8.87
C LYS A 315 -15.58 -0.10 -7.76
N GLU A 316 -15.42 0.52 -6.60
CA GLU A 316 -14.62 -0.04 -5.49
C GLU A 316 -15.06 -1.45 -5.14
N LYS A 317 -16.34 -1.67 -4.88
CA LYS A 317 -16.86 -2.98 -4.50
C LYS A 317 -16.64 -4.04 -5.57
N GLU A 318 -16.93 -3.69 -6.82
CA GLU A 318 -16.77 -4.60 -7.95
C GLU A 318 -15.30 -4.99 -8.16
N GLN A 319 -14.40 -4.02 -8.09
CA GLN A 319 -12.96 -4.23 -8.28
C GLN A 319 -12.35 -5.04 -7.13
N VAL A 320 -12.64 -4.69 -5.89
CA VAL A 320 -12.19 -5.42 -4.70
C VAL A 320 -12.70 -6.86 -4.71
N ALA A 321 -13.99 -7.07 -5.00
CA ALA A 321 -14.56 -8.42 -5.09
C ALA A 321 -13.91 -9.27 -6.20
N ALA A 322 -13.68 -8.68 -7.37
CA ALA A 322 -13.03 -9.34 -8.50
C ALA A 322 -11.57 -9.72 -8.18
N GLN A 323 -10.79 -8.82 -7.60
CA GLN A 323 -9.42 -9.10 -7.20
C GLN A 323 -9.36 -10.23 -6.15
N GLN A 324 -10.19 -10.14 -5.11
CA GLN A 324 -10.23 -11.17 -4.07
C GLN A 324 -10.62 -12.54 -4.60
N ALA A 325 -11.57 -12.60 -5.54
CA ALA A 325 -11.93 -13.85 -6.22
C ALA A 325 -10.76 -14.41 -7.04
N TYR A 326 -10.03 -13.54 -7.74
CA TYR A 326 -8.86 -13.93 -8.54
C TYR A 326 -7.70 -14.41 -7.66
N ILE A 327 -7.35 -13.69 -6.60
CA ILE A 327 -6.29 -14.08 -5.65
C ILE A 327 -6.60 -15.46 -5.05
N ARG A 328 -7.83 -15.71 -4.54
CA ARG A 328 -8.20 -17.00 -3.99
C ARG A 328 -8.14 -18.12 -5.02
N LYS A 329 -8.51 -17.85 -6.27
CA LYS A 329 -8.34 -18.83 -7.36
C LYS A 329 -6.87 -19.18 -7.55
N CYS A 330 -5.97 -18.18 -7.63
CA CYS A 330 -4.53 -18.41 -7.77
C CYS A 330 -3.96 -19.19 -6.57
N LEU A 331 -4.31 -18.79 -5.34
CA LEU A 331 -3.87 -19.48 -4.13
C LEU A 331 -4.32 -20.96 -4.10
N LYS A 332 -5.55 -21.24 -4.51
CA LYS A 332 -6.04 -22.63 -4.62
C LYS A 332 -5.26 -23.45 -5.66
N GLU A 333 -4.80 -22.82 -6.74
CA GLU A 333 -3.98 -23.51 -7.75
C GLU A 333 -2.54 -23.75 -7.28
N ILE A 334 -2.01 -22.86 -6.42
CA ILE A 334 -0.63 -22.88 -5.93
C ILE A 334 -0.49 -23.77 -4.69
N GLN A 335 -1.41 -23.64 -3.76
CA GLN A 335 -1.33 -24.32 -2.45
C GLN A 335 -2.05 -25.71 -2.44
N GLY A 336 -2.78 -26.04 -3.51
CA GLY A 336 -3.48 -27.34 -3.70
C GLY A 336 -4.83 -27.32 -3.04
#